data_ee8c384832802a653987ea392f964e98
#
_entry.id   ee8c384832802a653987ea392f964e98
#
_cell.length_a   1.000
_cell.length_b   1.000
_cell.length_c   1.000
_cell.angle_alpha   90.00
_cell.angle_beta   90.00
_cell.angle_gamma   90.00
#
_symmetry.space_group_name_H-M   'P 1'
#
loop_
_entity.id
_entity.type
_entity.pdbx_description
1 polymer ?
#
loop_
_entity_poly.entity_id
_entity_poly.type
_entity_poly.pdbx_seq_one_letter_code
_entity_poly.pdbx_strand_id
1 'polypeptide(L)'
;FIFLGTTGVGKTELARALAEYLFDDEQMMTRIDMSEYQEKFSVTRLIGAPPGYVGYDEGGQLTEAVRRKPYSVVLFDEIEKAHPDVFNTLLQVLDDGRLTDSKGRTVNFKNTIIIMTSNYTHEQLFRTARPEFLNRVDEIITFTPLNEEQIKSVVCLQLDIIKKRLADTDITLDIRPDAIGLLSQEGYDPDFGARPVKRA
;
A
#
# COMPACT_ATOMS: atom_id res chain seq x y z
N PHE A 1 -5.43 -2.51 9.61
CA PHE A 1 -4.90 -3.83 9.26
C PHE A 1 -3.39 -3.76 9.01
N ILE A 2 -2.66 -4.83 9.34
CA ILE A 2 -1.25 -4.99 8.93
C ILE A 2 -1.14 -6.21 8.01
N PHE A 3 -0.54 -6.03 6.84
CA PHE A 3 -0.24 -7.08 5.87
C PHE A 3 1.24 -7.43 5.94
N LEU A 4 1.56 -8.62 6.42
CA LEU A 4 2.91 -9.14 6.53
C LEU A 4 3.24 -10.08 5.37
N GLY A 5 4.49 -10.18 5.01
CA GLY A 5 4.99 -11.14 4.01
C GLY A 5 6.06 -10.55 3.11
N THR A 6 6.72 -11.40 2.36
CA THR A 6 7.80 -11.01 1.45
C THR A 6 7.30 -10.08 0.33
N THR A 7 8.23 -9.45 -0.36
CA THR A 7 7.92 -8.60 -1.51
C THR A 7 7.25 -9.40 -2.63
N GLY A 8 6.29 -8.80 -3.33
CA GLY A 8 5.69 -9.40 -4.53
C GLY A 8 4.61 -10.46 -4.29
N VAL A 9 4.13 -10.62 -3.07
CA VAL A 9 3.04 -11.58 -2.73
C VAL A 9 1.63 -11.01 -2.89
N GLY A 10 1.50 -9.73 -3.31
CA GLY A 10 0.20 -9.14 -3.60
C GLY A 10 -0.39 -8.22 -2.51
N LYS A 11 0.36 -7.84 -1.46
CA LYS A 11 -0.12 -6.97 -0.36
C LYS A 11 -0.75 -5.66 -0.88
N THR A 12 -0.04 -4.92 -1.71
CA THR A 12 -0.50 -3.64 -2.29
C THR A 12 -1.66 -3.84 -3.25
N GLU A 13 -1.66 -4.94 -3.99
CA GLU A 13 -2.72 -5.27 -4.95
C GLU A 13 -4.03 -5.61 -4.24
N LEU A 14 -3.97 -6.31 -3.10
CA LEU A 14 -5.16 -6.55 -2.28
C LEU A 14 -5.74 -5.25 -1.73
N ALA A 15 -4.90 -4.31 -1.30
CA ALA A 15 -5.38 -2.99 -0.83
C ALA A 15 -6.10 -2.22 -1.94
N ARG A 16 -5.61 -2.30 -3.20
CA ARG A 16 -6.26 -1.69 -4.37
C ARG A 16 -7.59 -2.37 -4.70
N ALA A 17 -7.60 -3.70 -4.75
CA ALA A 17 -8.82 -4.48 -4.98
C ALA A 17 -9.87 -4.21 -3.90
N LEU A 18 -9.45 -3.99 -2.65
CA LEU A 18 -10.36 -3.64 -1.57
C LEU A 18 -10.97 -2.25 -1.77
N ALA A 19 -10.20 -1.27 -2.25
CA ALA A 19 -10.72 0.06 -2.58
C ALA A 19 -11.77 -0.02 -3.71
N GLU A 20 -11.47 -0.77 -4.77
CA GLU A 20 -12.42 -1.01 -5.86
C GLU A 20 -13.70 -1.70 -5.36
N TYR A 21 -13.55 -2.76 -4.55
CA TYR A 21 -14.70 -3.52 -4.05
C TYR A 21 -15.61 -2.70 -3.12
N LEU A 22 -15.04 -1.87 -2.24
CA LEU A 22 -15.81 -1.13 -1.23
C LEU A 22 -16.32 0.22 -1.70
N PHE A 23 -15.58 0.87 -2.61
CA PHE A 23 -15.85 2.24 -3.05
C PHE A 23 -16.11 2.35 -4.55
N ASP A 24 -16.17 1.22 -5.25
CA ASP A 24 -16.46 1.12 -6.69
C ASP A 24 -15.45 1.88 -7.59
N ASP A 25 -14.25 2.16 -7.04
CA ASP A 25 -13.18 2.89 -7.71
C ASP A 25 -11.82 2.56 -7.08
N GLU A 26 -10.89 1.98 -7.86
CA GLU A 26 -9.52 1.69 -7.42
C GLU A 26 -8.73 2.95 -7.04
N GLN A 27 -9.13 4.12 -7.55
CA GLN A 27 -8.53 5.41 -7.21
C GLN A 27 -8.92 5.91 -5.81
N MET A 28 -9.91 5.27 -5.16
CA MET A 28 -10.21 5.51 -3.75
C MET A 28 -9.19 4.87 -2.82
N MET A 29 -7.96 4.72 -3.28
CA MET A 29 -6.80 4.35 -2.49
C MET A 29 -5.75 5.45 -2.52
N THR A 30 -5.30 5.88 -1.32
CA THR A 30 -4.14 6.75 -1.15
C THR A 30 -2.97 5.90 -0.68
N ARG A 31 -1.93 5.78 -1.50
CA ARG A 31 -0.69 5.07 -1.13
C ARG A 31 0.36 6.06 -0.67
N ILE A 32 0.96 5.77 0.49
CA ILE A 32 2.07 6.52 1.08
C ILE A 32 3.21 5.54 1.31
N ASP A 33 4.30 5.71 0.57
CA ASP A 33 5.49 4.86 0.67
C ASP A 33 6.36 5.34 1.83
N MET A 34 6.49 4.51 2.86
CA MET A 34 7.22 4.87 4.08
C MET A 34 8.74 4.93 3.89
N SER A 35 9.27 4.43 2.78
CA SER A 35 10.67 4.63 2.42
C SER A 35 11.04 6.10 2.20
N GLU A 36 10.04 6.95 1.88
CA GLU A 36 10.21 8.40 1.76
C GLU A 36 10.14 9.14 3.10
N TYR A 37 9.81 8.43 4.20
CA TYR A 37 9.54 8.99 5.53
C TYR A 37 10.50 8.46 6.60
N GLN A 38 11.74 8.22 6.24
CA GLN A 38 12.78 7.69 7.13
C GLN A 38 13.37 8.76 8.07
N GLU A 39 13.26 10.04 7.71
CA GLU A 39 13.82 11.14 8.47
C GLU A 39 12.77 11.82 9.37
N LYS A 40 13.24 12.38 10.49
CA LYS A 40 12.39 13.06 11.47
C LYS A 40 11.50 14.16 10.84
N PHE A 41 12.05 14.94 9.93
CA PHE A 41 11.31 16.03 9.26
C PHE A 41 10.25 15.54 8.28
N SER A 42 10.25 14.26 7.93
CA SER A 42 9.29 13.70 7.00
C SER A 42 7.85 13.72 7.54
N VAL A 43 7.66 13.77 8.85
CA VAL A 43 6.32 13.91 9.47
C VAL A 43 5.62 15.17 8.96
N THR A 44 6.36 16.27 8.76
CA THR A 44 5.78 17.53 8.23
C THR A 44 5.20 17.35 6.82
N ARG A 45 5.70 16.40 6.03
CA ARG A 45 5.11 16.08 4.73
C ARG A 45 3.75 15.38 4.86
N LEU A 46 3.52 14.62 5.94
CA LEU A 46 2.25 13.94 6.19
C LEU A 46 1.15 14.90 6.66
N ILE A 47 1.47 15.79 7.59
CA ILE A 47 0.49 16.66 8.28
C ILE A 47 0.56 18.13 7.82
N GLY A 48 1.58 18.49 7.05
CA GLY A 48 1.88 19.85 6.58
C GLY A 48 3.01 20.52 7.36
N ALA A 49 3.71 21.45 6.71
CA ALA A 49 4.75 22.25 7.33
C ALA A 49 4.17 23.31 8.28
N PRO A 50 4.85 23.67 9.37
CA PRO A 50 4.44 24.78 10.24
C PRO A 50 4.46 26.12 9.50
N PRO A 51 3.73 27.15 10.01
CA PRO A 51 3.78 28.49 9.44
C PRO A 51 5.21 29.03 9.32
N GLY A 52 5.53 29.61 8.17
CA GLY A 52 6.85 30.16 7.87
C GLY A 52 7.88 29.17 7.31
N TYR A 53 7.54 27.89 7.17
CA TYR A 53 8.39 26.89 6.52
C TYR A 53 7.96 26.64 5.08
N VAL A 54 8.91 26.24 4.23
CA VAL A 54 8.65 25.83 2.84
C VAL A 54 7.66 24.68 2.81
N GLY A 55 6.64 24.76 1.94
CA GLY A 55 5.58 23.74 1.82
C GLY A 55 4.36 23.97 2.73
N TYR A 56 4.30 25.07 3.51
CA TYR A 56 3.14 25.37 4.35
C TYR A 56 1.82 25.46 3.56
N ASP A 57 1.86 26.09 2.38
CA ASP A 57 0.66 26.27 1.55
C ASP A 57 0.17 24.97 0.90
N GLU A 58 1.05 24.03 0.67
CA GLU A 58 0.73 22.75 0.03
C GLU A 58 -0.11 21.82 0.94
N GLY A 59 0.01 21.98 2.27
CA GLY A 59 -0.63 21.11 3.24
C GLY A 59 0.07 19.74 3.36
N GLY A 60 -0.45 18.86 4.23
CA GLY A 60 0.10 17.53 4.41
C GLY A 60 -0.44 16.52 3.41
N GLN A 61 0.41 15.67 2.88
CA GLN A 61 0.01 14.65 1.88
C GLN A 61 -1.09 13.74 2.42
N LEU A 62 -0.97 13.26 3.65
CA LEU A 62 -1.96 12.40 4.28
C LEU A 62 -3.25 13.15 4.57
N THR A 63 -3.14 14.31 5.22
CA THR A 63 -4.31 15.09 5.65
C THR A 63 -5.11 15.64 4.46
N GLU A 64 -4.44 16.12 3.42
CA GLU A 64 -5.12 16.59 2.20
C GLU A 64 -5.75 15.44 1.41
N ALA A 65 -5.09 14.29 1.32
CA ALA A 65 -5.64 13.12 0.63
C ALA A 65 -6.94 12.65 1.28
N VAL A 66 -6.95 12.49 2.61
CA VAL A 66 -8.16 12.04 3.34
C VAL A 66 -9.23 13.12 3.35
N ARG A 67 -8.87 14.40 3.42
CA ARG A 67 -9.84 15.49 3.31
C ARG A 67 -10.57 15.49 1.97
N ARG A 68 -9.87 15.16 0.88
CA ARG A 68 -10.45 15.07 -0.47
C ARG A 68 -11.24 13.78 -0.70
N LYS A 69 -10.80 12.68 -0.08
CA LYS A 69 -11.39 11.34 -0.22
C LYS A 69 -11.66 10.74 1.17
N PRO A 70 -12.71 11.22 1.89
CA PRO A 70 -12.97 10.80 3.27
C PRO A 70 -13.41 9.33 3.38
N TYR A 71 -13.90 8.75 2.30
CA TYR A 71 -14.22 7.32 2.16
C TYR A 71 -13.17 6.70 1.24
N SER A 72 -12.12 6.13 1.80
CA SER A 72 -11.01 5.60 1.01
C SER A 72 -10.19 4.57 1.80
N VAL A 73 -9.36 3.84 1.08
CA VAL A 73 -8.27 3.04 1.66
C VAL A 73 -7.03 3.93 1.74
N VAL A 74 -6.42 3.99 2.92
CA VAL A 74 -5.11 4.62 3.12
C VAL A 74 -4.08 3.52 3.35
N LEU A 75 -3.18 3.36 2.40
CA LEU A 75 -2.13 2.36 2.42
C LEU A 75 -0.79 2.99 2.82
N PHE A 76 -0.25 2.58 3.95
CA PHE A 76 1.13 2.87 4.36
C PHE A 76 2.01 1.68 3.95
N ASP A 77 2.78 1.86 2.89
CA ASP A 77 3.60 0.79 2.32
C ASP A 77 4.99 0.77 2.98
N GLU A 78 5.47 -0.43 3.34
CA GLU A 78 6.77 -0.67 4.00
C GLU A 78 6.94 0.10 5.33
N ILE A 79 5.96 -0.06 6.25
CA ILE A 79 5.87 0.68 7.51
C ILE A 79 7.13 0.56 8.38
N GLU A 80 7.90 -0.53 8.26
CA GLU A 80 9.16 -0.75 8.98
C GLU A 80 10.25 0.26 8.63
N LYS A 81 10.13 0.97 7.51
CA LYS A 81 11.08 1.99 7.08
C LYS A 81 10.79 3.38 7.64
N ALA A 82 9.61 3.57 8.21
CA ALA A 82 9.19 4.88 8.73
C ALA A 82 10.00 5.31 9.95
N HIS A 83 10.27 6.61 10.04
CA HIS A 83 10.83 7.19 11.26
C HIS A 83 9.87 6.99 12.47
N PRO A 84 10.38 6.77 13.69
CA PRO A 84 9.53 6.57 14.88
C PRO A 84 8.46 7.64 15.11
N ASP A 85 8.71 8.89 14.75
CA ASP A 85 7.73 9.99 14.90
C ASP A 85 6.53 9.83 13.97
N VAL A 86 6.66 9.12 12.85
CA VAL A 86 5.53 8.75 11.98
C VAL A 86 4.57 7.82 12.73
N PHE A 87 5.09 6.85 13.48
CA PHE A 87 4.27 5.96 14.30
C PHE A 87 3.46 6.72 15.36
N ASN A 88 4.01 7.78 15.96
CA ASN A 88 3.27 8.62 16.91
C ASN A 88 2.09 9.32 16.24
N THR A 89 2.27 9.79 15.00
CA THR A 89 1.20 10.38 14.20
C THR A 89 0.13 9.34 13.85
N LEU A 90 0.54 8.14 13.47
CA LEU A 90 -0.39 7.04 13.17
C LEU A 90 -1.15 6.58 14.42
N LEU A 91 -0.52 6.52 15.58
CA LEU A 91 -1.20 6.22 16.84
C LEU A 91 -2.35 7.20 17.10
N GLN A 92 -2.15 8.49 16.90
CA GLN A 92 -3.22 9.48 17.04
C GLN A 92 -4.39 9.20 16.09
N VAL A 93 -4.09 8.83 14.84
CA VAL A 93 -5.13 8.46 13.85
C VAL A 93 -5.88 7.20 14.28
N LEU A 94 -5.17 6.17 14.76
CA LEU A 94 -5.77 4.90 15.18
C LEU A 94 -6.60 5.04 16.46
N ASP A 95 -6.18 5.91 17.39
CA ASP A 95 -6.88 6.12 18.66
C ASP A 95 -8.10 7.03 18.51
N ASP A 96 -7.90 8.20 17.90
CA ASP A 96 -8.92 9.26 17.86
C ASP A 96 -9.78 9.22 16.58
N GLY A 97 -9.34 8.50 15.54
CA GLY A 97 -9.96 8.54 14.21
C GLY A 97 -9.90 9.93 13.57
N ARG A 98 -8.94 10.76 13.98
CA ARG A 98 -8.76 12.12 13.47
C ARG A 98 -7.31 12.56 13.58
N LEU A 99 -6.93 13.53 12.75
CA LEU A 99 -5.60 14.13 12.75
C LEU A 99 -5.74 15.64 12.51
N THR A 100 -5.05 16.46 13.29
CA THR A 100 -5.02 17.90 13.07
C THR A 100 -3.81 18.25 12.19
N ASP A 101 -4.06 18.94 11.09
CA ASP A 101 -3.00 19.40 10.19
C ASP A 101 -2.28 20.63 10.74
N SER A 102 -1.20 21.04 10.07
CA SER A 102 -0.40 22.23 10.43
C SER A 102 -1.16 23.55 10.35
N LYS A 103 -2.31 23.59 9.67
CA LYS A 103 -3.19 24.75 9.56
C LYS A 103 -4.28 24.75 10.64
N GLY A 104 -4.24 23.83 11.60
CA GLY A 104 -5.21 23.69 12.67
C GLY A 104 -6.53 23.05 12.24
N ARG A 105 -6.63 22.48 11.04
CA ARG A 105 -7.82 21.81 10.55
C ARG A 105 -7.83 20.36 11.00
N THR A 106 -8.94 19.91 11.57
CA THR A 106 -9.12 18.52 11.98
C THR A 106 -9.64 17.71 10.79
N VAL A 107 -8.92 16.65 10.42
CA VAL A 107 -9.27 15.71 9.36
C VAL A 107 -9.82 14.44 10.00
N ASN A 108 -10.99 13.99 9.53
CA ASN A 108 -11.68 12.81 10.03
C ASN A 108 -11.26 11.56 9.25
N PHE A 109 -10.77 10.54 9.96
CA PHE A 109 -10.33 9.25 9.42
C PHE A 109 -11.31 8.10 9.71
N LYS A 110 -12.44 8.36 10.39
CA LYS A 110 -13.37 7.30 10.83
C LYS A 110 -14.01 6.50 9.69
N ASN A 111 -14.03 7.07 8.49
CA ASN A 111 -14.56 6.42 7.29
C ASN A 111 -13.45 5.91 6.36
N THR A 112 -12.20 5.91 6.79
CA THR A 112 -11.08 5.34 6.06
C THR A 112 -10.73 3.95 6.56
N ILE A 113 -10.24 3.12 5.65
CA ILE A 113 -9.63 1.83 6.00
C ILE A 113 -8.13 2.01 5.94
N ILE A 114 -7.48 1.85 7.08
CA ILE A 114 -6.02 1.98 7.20
C ILE A 114 -5.40 0.59 7.03
N ILE A 115 -4.54 0.47 6.02
CA ILE A 115 -3.75 -0.73 5.74
C ILE A 115 -2.27 -0.35 5.80
N MET A 116 -1.50 -1.13 6.52
CA MET A 116 -0.05 -1.02 6.60
C MET A 116 0.57 -2.29 6.03
N THR A 117 1.56 -2.17 5.16
CA THR A 117 2.32 -3.34 4.70
C THR A 117 3.68 -3.40 5.37
N SER A 118 4.19 -4.60 5.56
CA SER A 118 5.55 -4.82 6.02
C SER A 118 6.14 -6.09 5.42
N ASN A 119 7.47 -6.08 5.24
CA ASN A 119 8.23 -7.25 4.84
C ASN A 119 8.70 -8.08 6.05
N TYR A 120 8.37 -7.66 7.25
CA TYR A 120 8.68 -8.40 8.47
C TYR A 120 7.90 -9.72 8.55
N THR A 121 8.49 -10.71 9.20
CA THR A 121 7.74 -11.85 9.70
C THR A 121 6.92 -11.43 10.91
N HIS A 122 5.96 -12.27 11.29
CA HIS A 122 5.14 -12.04 12.49
C HIS A 122 6.02 -11.85 13.74
N GLU A 123 7.05 -12.68 13.92
CA GLU A 123 7.97 -12.58 15.05
C GLU A 123 8.76 -11.26 15.03
N GLN A 124 9.28 -10.86 13.86
CA GLN A 124 10.00 -9.58 13.72
C GLN A 124 9.12 -8.38 14.05
N LEU A 125 7.86 -8.39 13.59
CA LEU A 125 6.91 -7.31 13.91
C LEU A 125 6.73 -7.18 15.41
N PHE A 126 6.46 -8.29 16.13
CA PHE A 126 6.22 -8.27 17.57
C PHE A 126 7.47 -7.92 18.39
N ARG A 127 8.66 -8.14 17.87
CA ARG A 127 9.91 -7.71 18.52
C ARG A 127 10.24 -6.24 18.33
N THR A 128 9.79 -5.65 17.21
CA THR A 128 10.20 -4.30 16.79
C THR A 128 9.13 -3.27 17.05
N ALA A 129 7.87 -3.62 16.85
CA ALA A 129 6.75 -2.69 17.02
C ALA A 129 6.43 -2.50 18.51
N ARG A 130 6.03 -1.29 18.85
CA ARG A 130 5.60 -0.96 20.21
C ARG A 130 4.29 -1.67 20.54
N PRO A 131 4.13 -2.24 21.75
CA PRO A 131 2.90 -2.92 22.15
C PRO A 131 1.65 -2.03 22.02
N GLU A 132 1.76 -0.74 22.36
CA GLU A 132 0.68 0.22 22.22
C GLU A 132 0.18 0.37 20.78
N PHE A 133 1.08 0.26 19.79
CA PHE A 133 0.71 0.30 18.38
C PHE A 133 0.00 -0.98 17.94
N LEU A 134 0.52 -2.14 18.31
CA LEU A 134 -0.07 -3.43 17.98
C LEU A 134 -1.48 -3.60 18.57
N ASN A 135 -1.72 -3.06 19.76
CA ASN A 135 -3.03 -3.11 20.43
C ASN A 135 -4.11 -2.24 19.74
N ARG A 136 -3.74 -1.38 18.78
CA ARG A 136 -4.66 -0.56 17.97
C ARG A 136 -4.95 -1.14 16.60
N VAL A 137 -4.27 -2.22 16.26
CA VAL A 137 -4.45 -2.90 14.98
C VAL A 137 -5.55 -3.95 15.13
N ASP A 138 -6.59 -3.86 14.30
CA ASP A 138 -7.72 -4.79 14.36
C ASP A 138 -7.27 -6.20 13.97
N GLU A 139 -6.41 -6.34 12.95
CA GLU A 139 -5.98 -7.64 12.47
C GLU A 139 -4.62 -7.58 11.76
N ILE A 140 -3.84 -8.66 11.92
CA ILE A 140 -2.56 -8.87 11.26
C ILE A 140 -2.72 -10.06 10.31
N ILE A 141 -2.57 -9.82 9.01
CA ILE A 141 -2.74 -10.81 7.95
C ILE A 141 -1.38 -11.17 7.38
N THR A 142 -1.02 -12.44 7.44
CA THR A 142 0.24 -12.93 6.89
C THR A 142 0.03 -13.51 5.49
N PHE A 143 0.73 -12.94 4.52
CA PHE A 143 0.77 -13.42 3.14
C PHE A 143 1.87 -14.48 3.01
N THR A 144 1.51 -15.61 2.47
CA THR A 144 2.47 -16.67 2.12
C THR A 144 3.05 -16.43 0.72
N PRO A 145 4.27 -16.92 0.45
CA PRO A 145 4.80 -16.93 -0.90
C PRO A 145 3.83 -17.59 -1.89
N LEU A 146 3.78 -17.05 -3.10
CA LEU A 146 2.90 -17.56 -4.15
C LEU A 146 3.38 -18.93 -4.64
N ASN A 147 2.46 -19.86 -4.82
CA ASN A 147 2.74 -21.14 -5.47
C ASN A 147 2.67 -21.01 -7.01
N GLU A 148 3.10 -22.06 -7.73
CA GLU A 148 3.15 -22.05 -9.20
C GLU A 148 1.79 -21.76 -9.86
N GLU A 149 0.70 -22.29 -9.31
CA GLU A 149 -0.65 -22.08 -9.86
C GLU A 149 -1.09 -20.63 -9.69
N GLN A 150 -0.78 -20.04 -8.53
CA GLN A 150 -1.04 -18.64 -8.27
C GLN A 150 -0.21 -17.72 -9.18
N ILE A 151 1.06 -18.06 -9.43
CA ILE A 151 1.92 -17.32 -10.35
C ILE A 151 1.35 -17.38 -11.77
N LYS A 152 0.94 -18.57 -12.25
CA LYS A 152 0.27 -18.69 -13.56
C LYS A 152 -0.99 -17.82 -13.64
N SER A 153 -1.78 -17.79 -12.57
CA SER A 153 -2.96 -16.92 -12.51
C SER A 153 -2.60 -15.44 -12.59
N VAL A 154 -1.53 -15.01 -11.92
CA VAL A 154 -1.02 -13.63 -12.00
C VAL A 154 -0.54 -13.31 -13.41
N VAL A 155 0.18 -14.23 -14.08
CA VAL A 155 0.58 -14.08 -15.48
C VAL A 155 -0.64 -13.90 -16.37
N CYS A 156 -1.65 -14.76 -16.26
CA CYS A 156 -2.88 -14.64 -17.05
C CYS A 156 -3.57 -13.28 -16.85
N LEU A 157 -3.69 -12.80 -15.61
CA LEU A 157 -4.26 -11.49 -15.31
C LEU A 157 -3.47 -10.34 -15.97
N GLN A 158 -2.13 -10.39 -15.93
CA GLN A 158 -1.31 -9.37 -16.59
C GLN A 158 -1.45 -9.42 -18.12
N LEU A 159 -1.53 -10.61 -18.69
CA LEU A 159 -1.77 -10.79 -20.13
C LEU A 159 -3.14 -10.28 -20.56
N ASP A 160 -4.17 -10.46 -19.74
CA ASP A 160 -5.51 -9.93 -20.03
C ASP A 160 -5.53 -8.39 -20.00
N ILE A 161 -4.77 -7.77 -19.10
CA ILE A 161 -4.61 -6.30 -19.08
C ILE A 161 -3.92 -5.83 -20.38
N ILE A 162 -2.87 -6.54 -20.83
CA ILE A 162 -2.18 -6.23 -22.09
C ILE A 162 -3.11 -6.43 -23.29
N LYS A 163 -3.86 -7.55 -23.35
CA LYS A 163 -4.85 -7.82 -24.40
C LYS A 163 -5.87 -6.70 -24.52
N LYS A 164 -6.41 -6.23 -23.38
CA LYS A 164 -7.36 -5.11 -23.37
C LYS A 164 -6.75 -3.83 -23.95
N ARG A 165 -5.52 -3.49 -23.59
CA ARG A 165 -4.82 -2.31 -24.11
C ARG A 165 -4.52 -2.42 -25.62
N LEU A 166 -4.16 -3.61 -26.09
CA LEU A 166 -3.90 -3.86 -27.51
C LEU A 166 -5.19 -3.83 -28.34
N ALA A 167 -6.31 -4.28 -27.79
CA ALA A 167 -7.61 -4.21 -28.45
C ALA A 167 -8.00 -2.77 -28.83
N ASP A 168 -7.62 -1.78 -28.02
CA ASP A 168 -7.84 -0.35 -28.32
C ASP A 168 -7.04 0.13 -29.55
N THR A 169 -6.07 -0.65 -30.02
CA THR A 169 -5.23 -0.38 -31.21
C THR A 169 -5.43 -1.38 -32.34
N ASP A 170 -6.53 -2.13 -32.33
CA ASP A 170 -6.87 -3.18 -33.30
C ASP A 170 -5.82 -4.31 -33.42
N ILE A 171 -5.05 -4.53 -32.33
CA ILE A 171 -4.06 -5.60 -32.26
C ILE A 171 -4.61 -6.76 -31.42
N THR A 172 -4.63 -7.96 -31.99
CA THR A 172 -5.00 -9.19 -31.28
C THR A 172 -3.75 -9.92 -30.82
N LEU A 173 -3.69 -10.22 -29.50
CA LEU A 173 -2.61 -11.01 -28.90
C LEU A 173 -3.11 -12.42 -28.59
N ASP A 174 -2.58 -13.42 -29.28
CA ASP A 174 -2.81 -14.83 -28.97
C ASP A 174 -1.58 -15.45 -28.30
N ILE A 175 -1.78 -16.12 -27.17
CA ILE A 175 -0.70 -16.66 -26.35
C ILE A 175 -0.99 -18.13 -26.08
N ARG A 176 -0.07 -18.97 -26.47
CA ARG A 176 -0.18 -20.41 -26.27
C ARG A 176 0.09 -20.80 -24.83
N PRO A 177 -0.50 -21.93 -24.34
CA PRO A 177 -0.33 -22.39 -22.96
C PRO A 177 1.13 -22.67 -22.55
N ASP A 178 1.97 -23.11 -23.49
CA ASP A 178 3.41 -23.32 -23.25
C ASP A 178 4.15 -22.01 -22.96
N ALA A 179 3.79 -20.94 -23.65
CA ALA A 179 4.35 -19.59 -23.39
C ALA A 179 3.93 -19.07 -22.01
N ILE A 180 2.71 -19.35 -21.53
CA ILE A 180 2.28 -18.98 -20.16
C ILE A 180 3.15 -19.71 -19.12
N GLY A 181 3.49 -20.98 -19.38
CA GLY A 181 4.39 -21.73 -18.51
C GLY A 181 5.78 -21.10 -18.41
N LEU A 182 6.36 -20.72 -19.56
CA LEU A 182 7.66 -20.06 -19.63
C LEU A 182 7.65 -18.69 -18.91
N LEU A 183 6.66 -17.86 -19.21
CA LEU A 183 6.49 -16.55 -18.54
C LEU A 183 6.31 -16.70 -17.02
N SER A 184 5.68 -17.77 -16.56
CA SER A 184 5.52 -18.03 -15.15
C SER A 184 6.84 -18.39 -14.47
N GLN A 185 7.72 -19.12 -15.14
CA GLN A 185 9.06 -19.45 -14.65
C GLN A 185 9.99 -18.25 -14.65
N GLU A 186 10.02 -17.46 -15.71
CA GLU A 186 10.85 -16.25 -15.82
C GLU A 186 10.32 -15.09 -14.97
N GLY A 187 8.99 -15.02 -14.78
CA GLY A 187 8.33 -13.98 -14.00
C GLY A 187 8.30 -14.22 -12.50
N TYR A 188 8.84 -15.33 -12.01
CA TYR A 188 8.94 -15.64 -10.59
C TYR A 188 10.37 -15.53 -10.08
N ASP A 189 10.53 -14.86 -8.96
CA ASP A 189 11.78 -14.78 -8.23
C ASP A 189 11.51 -15.07 -6.74
N PRO A 190 12.26 -15.96 -6.08
CA PRO A 190 12.08 -16.29 -4.66
C PRO A 190 12.11 -15.08 -3.73
N ASP A 191 12.91 -14.06 -4.06
CA ASP A 191 13.09 -12.85 -3.24
C ASP A 191 12.10 -11.74 -3.60
N PHE A 192 11.66 -11.68 -4.88
CA PHE A 192 10.80 -10.62 -5.41
C PHE A 192 9.38 -11.09 -5.76
N GLY A 193 9.07 -12.37 -5.56
CA GLY A 193 7.77 -12.99 -5.85
C GLY A 193 7.35 -12.83 -7.30
N ALA A 194 6.11 -12.43 -7.56
CA ALA A 194 5.57 -12.21 -8.90
C ALA A 194 5.86 -10.82 -9.47
N ARG A 195 6.69 -9.97 -8.82
CA ARG A 195 7.02 -8.63 -9.31
C ARG A 195 7.69 -8.63 -10.70
N PRO A 196 8.59 -9.60 -11.03
CA PRO A 196 9.20 -9.67 -12.36
C PRO A 196 8.23 -9.99 -13.51
N VAL A 197 7.06 -10.60 -13.24
CA VAL A 197 6.03 -10.90 -14.27
C VAL A 197 5.69 -9.69 -15.15
N LYS A 198 5.75 -8.47 -14.61
CA LYS A 198 5.50 -7.24 -15.38
C LYS A 198 6.65 -6.87 -16.33
N ARG A 199 7.80 -7.52 -16.22
CA ARG A 199 9.01 -7.24 -17.02
C ARG A 199 9.34 -8.37 -18.00
N ALA A 200 8.86 -9.58 -17.72
CA ALA A 200 8.93 -10.72 -18.62
C ALA A 200 7.92 -10.60 -19.76
#